data_b633cda9c901c47034085fb3b64f4ff4
#
_entry.id   b633cda9c901c47034085fb3b64f4ff4
#
_cell.length_a   1.000
_cell.length_b   1.000
_cell.length_c   1.000
_cell.angle_alpha   90.00
_cell.angle_beta   90.00
_cell.angle_gamma   90.00
#
_symmetry.space_group_name_H-M   'P 1'
#
loop_
_entity.id
_entity.type
_entity.pdbx_description
1 polymer ?
#
loop_
_entity_poly.entity_id
_entity_poly.type
_entity_poly.pdbx_seq_one_letter_code
_entity_poly.pdbx_strand_id
1 'polypeptide(L)'
;IDMFNVGRVDHIGIAVKDIEQAKKFYTEFLGMKALGEEVVEEQKVKVCFIPCGDSEIELLESTSPDGPIAKHIEKKGEGIQHIALRVDNIEAAIADLMAKGVRMIDEKPRYGAGGAKIAFVHPKSTGGILLEISERQ
;
A
#
# COMPACT_ATOMS: atom_id res chain seq x y z
N ILE A 1 14.40 9.49 22.26
CA ILE A 1 14.03 8.92 20.96
C ILE A 1 12.58 8.50 21.02
N ASP A 2 11.79 9.02 20.09
CA ASP A 2 10.41 8.61 19.99
C ASP A 2 10.35 7.15 19.56
N MET A 3 9.51 6.39 20.23
CA MET A 3 9.33 4.98 19.93
C MET A 3 8.11 4.78 19.05
N PHE A 4 8.18 3.76 18.24
CA PHE A 4 7.02 3.33 17.48
C PHE A 4 6.97 1.81 17.48
N ASN A 5 5.79 1.26 17.22
CA ASN A 5 5.59 -0.17 17.15
C ASN A 5 4.95 -0.54 15.82
N VAL A 6 5.40 -1.66 15.28
CA VAL A 6 4.76 -2.29 14.13
C VAL A 6 3.74 -3.28 14.69
N GLY A 7 2.46 -3.06 14.39
CA GLY A 7 1.38 -3.84 14.99
C GLY A 7 0.90 -5.00 14.15
N ARG A 8 0.86 -4.82 12.84
CA ARG A 8 0.28 -5.84 11.93
C ARG A 8 0.60 -5.52 10.48
N VAL A 9 0.33 -6.47 9.61
CA VAL A 9 0.25 -6.19 8.18
C VAL A 9 -1.05 -5.41 7.97
N ASP A 10 -0.94 -4.15 7.54
CA ASP A 10 -2.12 -3.33 7.29
C ASP A 10 -2.85 -3.83 6.04
N HIS A 11 -2.11 -3.95 4.95
CA HIS A 11 -2.67 -4.47 3.70
C HIS A 11 -1.57 -4.98 2.77
N ILE A 12 -2.02 -5.72 1.76
CA ILE A 12 -1.18 -6.15 0.65
C ILE A 12 -1.75 -5.47 -0.59
N GLY A 13 -0.93 -4.68 -1.28
CA GLY A 13 -1.32 -3.97 -2.49
C GLY A 13 -1.01 -4.78 -3.73
N ILE A 14 -2.02 -5.09 -4.51
CA ILE A 14 -1.91 -5.93 -5.71
C ILE A 14 -2.25 -5.10 -6.94
N ALA A 15 -1.28 -4.97 -7.84
CA ALA A 15 -1.46 -4.23 -9.09
C ALA A 15 -2.25 -5.08 -10.08
N VAL A 16 -3.35 -4.55 -10.59
CA VAL A 16 -4.21 -5.25 -11.54
C VAL A 16 -4.55 -4.32 -12.69
N LYS A 17 -4.80 -4.90 -13.86
CA LYS A 17 -5.20 -4.12 -15.03
C LYS A 17 -6.66 -3.69 -14.94
N ASP A 18 -7.49 -4.49 -14.29
CA ASP A 18 -8.94 -4.27 -14.23
C ASP A 18 -9.46 -4.80 -12.90
N ILE A 19 -9.88 -3.89 -12.02
CA ILE A 19 -10.40 -4.25 -10.70
C ILE A 19 -11.65 -5.13 -10.83
N GLU A 20 -12.55 -4.82 -11.74
CA GLU A 20 -13.81 -5.59 -11.88
C GLU A 20 -13.52 -7.05 -12.20
N GLN A 21 -12.54 -7.29 -13.04
CA GLN A 21 -12.16 -8.66 -13.39
C GLN A 21 -11.40 -9.34 -12.25
N ALA A 22 -10.45 -8.63 -11.65
CA ALA A 22 -9.59 -9.19 -10.61
C ALA A 22 -10.36 -9.54 -9.35
N LYS A 23 -11.31 -8.70 -8.93
CA LYS A 23 -12.02 -8.94 -7.67
C LYS A 23 -12.90 -10.19 -7.69
N LYS A 24 -13.26 -10.69 -8.89
CA LYS A 24 -14.10 -11.88 -9.00
C LYS A 24 -13.47 -13.10 -8.33
N PHE A 25 -12.16 -13.23 -8.43
CA PHE A 25 -11.49 -14.35 -7.77
C PHE A 25 -11.76 -14.33 -6.27
N TYR A 26 -11.63 -13.18 -5.65
CA TYR A 26 -11.79 -13.03 -4.21
C TYR A 26 -13.25 -13.14 -3.78
N THR A 27 -14.16 -12.53 -4.52
CA THR A 27 -15.57 -12.49 -4.13
C THR A 27 -16.32 -13.74 -4.53
N GLU A 28 -16.13 -14.23 -5.75
CA GLU A 28 -16.90 -15.38 -6.25
C GLU A 28 -16.26 -16.72 -5.86
N PHE A 29 -14.93 -16.84 -5.96
CA PHE A 29 -14.26 -18.10 -5.67
C PHE A 29 -13.95 -18.26 -4.19
N LEU A 30 -13.48 -17.23 -3.51
CA LEU A 30 -13.11 -17.30 -2.11
C LEU A 30 -14.23 -16.84 -1.16
N GLY A 31 -15.31 -16.27 -1.69
CA GLY A 31 -16.43 -15.83 -0.86
C GLY A 31 -16.15 -14.60 0.00
N MET A 32 -15.12 -13.85 -0.31
CA MET A 32 -14.79 -12.64 0.43
C MET A 32 -15.68 -11.47 -0.01
N LYS A 33 -15.76 -10.43 0.83
CA LYS A 33 -16.55 -9.24 0.50
C LYS A 33 -15.65 -8.09 0.08
N ALA A 34 -15.99 -7.45 -1.04
CA ALA A 34 -15.39 -6.20 -1.43
C ALA A 34 -16.22 -5.07 -0.82
N LEU A 35 -15.57 -4.14 -0.10
CA LEU A 35 -16.28 -3.08 0.59
C LEU A 35 -16.56 -1.86 -0.26
N GLY A 36 -15.85 -1.68 -1.37
CA GLY A 36 -16.05 -0.54 -2.23
C GLY A 36 -14.75 -0.08 -2.84
N GLU A 37 -14.81 1.04 -3.53
CA GLU A 37 -13.68 1.56 -4.28
C GLU A 37 -13.46 3.03 -3.95
N GLU A 38 -12.21 3.46 -4.06
CA GLU A 38 -11.83 4.83 -3.84
C GLU A 38 -10.79 5.23 -4.88
N VAL A 39 -10.88 6.46 -5.40
CA VAL A 39 -9.85 7.01 -6.27
C VAL A 39 -8.97 7.93 -5.44
N VAL A 40 -7.67 7.65 -5.45
CA VAL A 40 -6.66 8.51 -4.81
C VAL A 40 -5.99 9.28 -5.92
N GLU A 41 -6.46 10.50 -6.15
CA GLU A 41 -6.05 11.33 -7.28
C GLU A 41 -4.53 11.57 -7.33
N GLU A 42 -3.95 11.92 -6.18
CA GLU A 42 -2.53 12.23 -6.11
C GLU A 42 -1.64 11.05 -6.48
N GLN A 43 -2.13 9.83 -6.27
CA GLN A 43 -1.39 8.62 -6.57
C GLN A 43 -1.81 8.00 -7.90
N LYS A 44 -2.77 8.59 -8.59
CA LYS A 44 -3.28 8.12 -9.89
C LYS A 44 -3.70 6.67 -9.83
N VAL A 45 -4.47 6.32 -8.79
CA VAL A 45 -4.86 4.93 -8.54
C VAL A 45 -6.31 4.84 -8.08
N LYS A 46 -7.00 3.80 -8.53
CA LYS A 46 -8.29 3.37 -8.00
C LYS A 46 -8.01 2.14 -7.13
N VAL A 47 -8.59 2.11 -5.94
CA VAL A 47 -8.35 1.06 -4.95
C VAL A 47 -9.65 0.35 -4.63
N CYS A 48 -9.62 -0.98 -4.64
CA CYS A 48 -10.74 -1.79 -4.18
C CYS A 48 -10.32 -2.48 -2.89
N PHE A 49 -11.13 -2.33 -1.85
CA PHE A 49 -10.83 -2.83 -0.51
C PHE A 49 -11.50 -4.17 -0.26
N ILE A 50 -10.71 -5.19 0.09
CA ILE A 50 -11.21 -6.53 0.40
C ILE A 50 -10.66 -6.92 1.78
N PRO A 51 -11.44 -6.73 2.85
CA PRO A 51 -10.96 -7.07 4.20
C PRO A 51 -10.64 -8.55 4.36
N CYS A 52 -9.63 -8.82 5.15
CA CYS A 52 -9.15 -10.18 5.42
C CYS A 52 -8.68 -10.23 6.88
N GLY A 53 -9.60 -10.51 7.82
CA GLY A 53 -9.28 -10.49 9.24
C GLY A 53 -8.81 -9.11 9.68
N ASP A 54 -7.63 -9.06 10.28
CA ASP A 54 -7.02 -7.80 10.73
C ASP A 54 -6.32 -7.05 9.61
N SER A 55 -6.26 -7.63 8.43
CA SER A 55 -5.56 -7.06 7.28
C SER A 55 -6.55 -6.83 6.15
N GLU A 56 -6.02 -6.42 5.00
CA GLU A 56 -6.84 -6.11 3.85
C GLU A 56 -6.06 -6.42 2.57
N ILE A 57 -6.75 -6.94 1.58
CA ILE A 57 -6.24 -6.97 0.22
C ILE A 57 -6.70 -5.68 -0.45
N GLU A 58 -5.80 -4.96 -1.09
CA GLU A 58 -6.15 -3.79 -1.88
C GLU A 58 -5.80 -4.06 -3.33
N LEU A 59 -6.81 -4.07 -4.19
CA LEU A 59 -6.59 -4.19 -5.63
C LEU A 59 -6.40 -2.78 -6.18
N LEU A 60 -5.33 -2.60 -6.92
CA LEU A 60 -4.88 -1.28 -7.37
C LEU A 60 -4.88 -1.22 -8.89
N GLU A 61 -5.69 -0.32 -9.44
CA GLU A 61 -5.77 -0.09 -10.88
C GLU A 61 -5.36 1.34 -11.17
N SER A 62 -4.45 1.54 -12.12
CA SER A 62 -4.00 2.89 -12.47
C SER A 62 -5.13 3.67 -13.14
N THR A 63 -5.26 4.96 -12.78
CA THR A 63 -6.20 5.84 -13.46
C THR A 63 -5.55 6.61 -14.61
N SER A 64 -4.25 6.39 -14.84
CA SER A 64 -3.47 7.11 -15.85
C SER A 64 -2.35 6.23 -16.38
N PRO A 65 -1.98 6.33 -17.66
CA PRO A 65 -0.87 5.54 -18.21
C PRO A 65 0.48 5.84 -17.56
N ASP A 66 0.64 7.00 -16.94
CA ASP A 66 1.89 7.38 -16.28
C ASP A 66 1.86 7.18 -14.76
N GLY A 67 0.82 6.54 -14.22
CA GLY A 67 0.74 6.27 -12.78
C GLY A 67 1.70 5.18 -12.33
N PRO A 68 1.99 5.14 -11.02
CA PRO A 68 2.92 4.12 -10.48
C PRO A 68 2.48 2.69 -10.71
N ILE A 69 1.18 2.42 -10.65
CA ILE A 69 0.67 1.06 -10.87
C ILE A 69 0.80 0.67 -12.34
N ALA A 70 0.51 1.59 -13.27
CA ALA A 70 0.70 1.33 -14.70
C ALA A 70 2.18 1.01 -14.99
N LYS A 71 3.09 1.77 -14.39
CA LYS A 71 4.53 1.54 -14.55
C LYS A 71 4.98 0.21 -13.97
N HIS A 72 4.40 -0.17 -12.82
CA HIS A 72 4.69 -1.46 -12.20
C HIS A 72 4.28 -2.60 -13.12
N ILE A 73 3.06 -2.54 -13.66
CA ILE A 73 2.55 -3.59 -14.54
C ILE A 73 3.38 -3.68 -15.82
N GLU A 74 3.80 -2.55 -16.37
CA GLU A 74 4.65 -2.53 -17.55
C GLU A 74 5.97 -3.25 -17.32
N LYS A 75 6.58 -3.06 -16.14
CA LYS A 75 7.89 -3.66 -15.82
C LYS A 75 7.80 -5.07 -15.29
N LYS A 76 6.81 -5.37 -14.47
CA LYS A 76 6.73 -6.62 -13.71
C LYS A 76 5.47 -7.43 -13.95
N GLY A 77 4.48 -6.87 -14.65
CA GLY A 77 3.19 -7.51 -14.82
C GLY A 77 2.28 -7.30 -13.62
N GLU A 78 1.10 -7.91 -13.68
CA GLU A 78 0.18 -7.89 -12.56
C GLU A 78 0.75 -8.69 -11.38
N GLY A 79 0.41 -8.29 -10.16
CA GLY A 79 0.84 -9.00 -8.97
C GLY A 79 1.03 -8.07 -7.80
N ILE A 80 1.63 -8.59 -6.73
CA ILE A 80 1.87 -7.80 -5.52
C ILE A 80 2.82 -6.66 -5.85
N GLN A 81 2.39 -5.43 -5.53
CA GLN A 81 3.19 -4.24 -5.77
C GLN A 81 3.84 -3.77 -4.47
N HIS A 82 3.11 -3.83 -3.35
CA HIS A 82 3.68 -3.44 -2.06
C HIS A 82 3.01 -4.18 -0.91
N ILE A 83 3.69 -4.14 0.23
CA ILE A 83 3.16 -4.62 1.50
C ILE A 83 3.19 -3.42 2.45
N ALA A 84 2.09 -3.20 3.17
CA ALA A 84 2.00 -2.13 4.15
C ALA A 84 1.95 -2.68 5.55
N LEU A 85 2.79 -2.12 6.43
CA LEU A 85 2.80 -2.46 7.84
C LEU A 85 2.19 -1.31 8.63
N ARG A 86 1.29 -1.63 9.56
CA ARG A 86 0.69 -0.61 10.40
C ARG A 86 1.62 -0.23 11.53
N VAL A 87 1.80 1.08 11.71
CA VAL A 87 2.57 1.63 12.83
C VAL A 87 1.67 2.53 13.66
N ASP A 88 2.04 2.72 14.92
CA ASP A 88 1.25 3.55 15.83
C ASP A 88 1.64 5.03 15.77
N ASN A 89 2.82 5.34 15.25
CA ASN A 89 3.31 6.72 15.15
C ASN A 89 4.23 6.83 13.93
N ILE A 90 3.67 7.29 12.82
CA ILE A 90 4.42 7.30 11.56
C ILE A 90 5.55 8.34 11.55
N GLU A 91 5.35 9.49 12.19
CA GLU A 91 6.41 10.48 12.26
C GLU A 91 7.62 9.94 13.02
N ALA A 92 7.38 9.27 14.16
CA ALA A 92 8.45 8.65 14.92
C ALA A 92 9.12 7.52 14.12
N ALA A 93 8.32 6.74 13.39
CA ALA A 93 8.85 5.65 12.55
C ALA A 93 9.80 6.18 11.49
N ILE A 94 9.38 7.22 10.76
CA ILE A 94 10.21 7.82 9.70
C ILE A 94 11.52 8.35 10.30
N ALA A 95 11.41 9.11 11.41
CA ALA A 95 12.59 9.70 12.05
C ALA A 95 13.58 8.62 12.50
N ASP A 96 13.08 7.57 13.14
CA ASP A 96 13.92 6.48 13.63
C ASP A 96 14.59 5.72 12.47
N LEU A 97 13.82 5.40 11.44
CA LEU A 97 14.37 4.69 10.28
C LEU A 97 15.45 5.52 9.60
N MET A 98 15.22 6.82 9.41
CA MET A 98 16.21 7.69 8.79
C MET A 98 17.46 7.80 9.66
N ALA A 99 17.31 7.87 10.98
CA ALA A 99 18.43 7.91 11.90
C ALA A 99 19.27 6.64 11.84
N LYS A 100 18.67 5.52 11.48
CA LYS A 100 19.36 4.23 11.32
C LYS A 100 19.94 4.01 9.93
N GLY A 101 19.85 5.02 9.05
CA GLY A 101 20.40 4.94 7.71
C GLY A 101 19.48 4.33 6.66
N VAL A 102 18.21 4.12 7.00
CA VAL A 102 17.22 3.60 6.05
C VAL A 102 16.85 4.69 5.05
N ARG A 103 16.83 4.32 3.77
CA ARG A 103 16.45 5.25 2.71
C ARG A 103 14.94 5.25 2.55
N MET A 104 14.34 6.42 2.79
CA MET A 104 12.90 6.61 2.61
C MET A 104 12.62 7.18 1.23
N ILE A 105 11.55 6.71 0.57
CA ILE A 105 11.00 7.40 -0.60
C ILE A 105 10.29 8.65 -0.11
N ASP A 106 9.47 8.50 0.95
CA ASP A 106 8.77 9.62 1.56
C ASP A 106 9.40 9.93 2.90
N GLU A 107 10.02 11.11 3.03
CA GLU A 107 10.63 11.54 4.29
C GLU A 107 9.62 12.22 5.19
N LYS A 108 8.41 12.50 4.66
CA LYS A 108 7.27 13.03 5.40
C LYS A 108 6.04 12.22 5.04
N PRO A 109 5.11 12.03 5.99
CA PRO A 109 3.87 11.31 5.66
C PRO A 109 3.04 12.03 4.62
N ARG A 110 2.30 11.26 3.84
CA ARG A 110 1.27 11.76 2.96
C ARG A 110 0.02 10.91 3.13
N TYR A 111 -1.09 11.33 2.55
CA TYR A 111 -2.34 10.60 2.71
C TYR A 111 -2.50 9.56 1.60
N GLY A 112 -2.91 8.38 2.01
CA GLY A 112 -3.21 7.27 1.12
C GLY A 112 -4.69 6.90 1.17
N ALA A 113 -5.00 5.73 0.62
CA ALA A 113 -6.34 5.20 0.59
C ALA A 113 -6.90 5.06 2.01
N GLY A 114 -8.19 5.32 2.16
CA GLY A 114 -8.86 5.22 3.46
C GLY A 114 -8.47 6.31 4.44
N GLY A 115 -7.81 7.38 3.98
CA GLY A 115 -7.40 8.48 4.84
C GLY A 115 -6.21 8.19 5.75
N ALA A 116 -5.52 7.08 5.53
CA ALA A 116 -4.34 6.74 6.31
C ALA A 116 -3.18 7.70 6.02
N LYS A 117 -2.32 7.91 7.02
CA LYS A 117 -1.03 8.56 6.79
C LYS A 117 -0.05 7.48 6.37
N ILE A 118 0.64 7.67 5.27
CA ILE A 118 1.53 6.67 4.71
C ILE A 118 2.89 7.24 4.36
N ALA A 119 3.88 6.35 4.27
CA ALA A 119 5.20 6.66 3.73
C ALA A 119 5.81 5.38 3.18
N PHE A 120 6.53 5.50 2.08
CA PHE A 120 7.20 4.34 1.47
C PHE A 120 8.67 4.32 1.81
N VAL A 121 9.17 3.13 2.13
CA VAL A 121 10.59 2.84 2.30
C VAL A 121 11.14 2.40 0.94
N HIS A 122 12.33 2.91 0.60
CA HIS A 122 12.94 2.57 -0.68
C HIS A 122 13.33 1.08 -0.71
N PRO A 123 13.07 0.37 -1.83
CA PRO A 123 13.39 -1.07 -1.92
C PRO A 123 14.86 -1.41 -1.66
N LYS A 124 15.79 -0.48 -1.89
CA LYS A 124 17.21 -0.73 -1.58
C LYS A 124 17.46 -0.99 -0.10
N SER A 125 16.62 -0.45 0.78
CA SER A 125 16.77 -0.65 2.22
C SER A 125 16.05 -1.89 2.73
N THR A 126 15.23 -2.55 1.90
CA THR A 126 14.40 -3.69 2.31
C THR A 126 14.74 -4.98 1.57
N GLY A 127 15.80 -4.98 0.78
CA GLY A 127 16.12 -6.17 -0.02
C GLY A 127 15.22 -6.36 -1.23
N GLY A 128 14.64 -5.29 -1.75
CA GLY A 128 13.85 -5.35 -2.99
C GLY A 128 12.34 -5.25 -2.80
N ILE A 129 11.87 -5.09 -1.56
CA ILE A 129 10.44 -4.97 -1.29
C ILE A 129 10.05 -3.49 -1.21
N LEU A 130 9.02 -3.11 -1.96
CA LEU A 130 8.41 -1.79 -1.75
C LEU A 130 7.55 -1.89 -0.49
N LEU A 131 8.04 -1.31 0.59
CA LEU A 131 7.38 -1.39 1.89
C LEU A 131 6.73 -0.06 2.24
N GLU A 132 5.45 -0.11 2.56
CA GLU A 132 4.72 1.04 3.05
C GLU A 132 4.61 0.94 4.56
N ILE A 133 4.75 2.07 5.27
CA ILE A 133 4.32 2.15 6.67
C ILE A 133 3.07 3.02 6.70
N SER A 134 2.11 2.65 7.54
CA SER A 134 0.79 3.24 7.52
C SER A 134 0.28 3.45 8.94
N GLU A 135 -0.19 4.66 9.23
CA GLU A 135 -0.84 4.96 10.51
C GLU A 135 -2.30 5.26 10.25
N ARG A 136 -3.17 4.52 10.93
CA ARG A 136 -4.61 4.73 10.83
C ARG A 136 -5.13 5.40 12.10
N GLN A 137 -6.16 6.20 11.94
CA GLN A 137 -6.80 6.91 13.05
C GLN A 137 -7.85 6.07 13.72
#